data_3a37e798909ab0accabfa44c248d3c4f
#
_entry.id   3a37e798909ab0accabfa44c248d3c4f
#
_cell.length_a   1.000
_cell.length_b   1.000
_cell.length_c   1.000
_cell.angle_alpha   90.00
_cell.angle_beta   90.00
_cell.angle_gamma   90.00
#
_symmetry.space_group_name_H-M   'P 1'
#
loop_
_entity.id
_entity.type
_entity.pdbx_description
1 polymer ?
#
loop_
_entity_poly.entity_id
_entity_poly.type
_entity_poly.pdbx_seq_one_letter_code
_entity_poly.pdbx_strand_id
1 'polypeptide(L)'
;MVNEGELVDGSMASYNTLLGLSGFASIDNYTAVQRYLDIPQFIDYMLLHFFVGHEDWGFNKNWYTLRPKDGSRGFLYLPWDGETLLGDPGIDRVSNPDVASGLHTKLLASAVPW
;
A
#
# COMPACT_ATOMS: atom_id res chain seq x y z
N MET A 1 -11.71 5.71 5.61
CA MET A 1 -10.32 5.67 6.12
C MET A 1 -10.08 4.41 6.90
N VAL A 2 -9.00 3.75 6.62
CA VAL A 2 -8.60 2.49 7.28
C VAL A 2 -7.24 2.70 7.94
N ASN A 3 -7.11 2.27 9.19
CA ASN A 3 -5.87 2.29 9.93
C ASN A 3 -5.42 0.85 10.21
N GLU A 4 -4.27 0.48 9.67
CA GLU A 4 -3.65 -0.83 9.93
C GLU A 4 -4.59 -2.02 9.67
N GLY A 5 -5.53 -1.86 8.72
CA GLY A 5 -6.52 -2.89 8.38
C GLY A 5 -7.86 -2.76 9.09
N GLU A 6 -8.02 -1.79 10.01
CA GLU A 6 -9.26 -1.56 10.73
C GLU A 6 -9.98 -0.29 10.26
N LEU A 7 -11.30 -0.36 10.17
CA LEU A 7 -12.11 0.79 9.77
C LEU A 7 -12.06 1.90 10.81
N VAL A 8 -11.73 3.11 10.38
CA VAL A 8 -11.77 4.32 11.22
C VAL A 8 -12.98 5.18 10.86
N ASP A 9 -13.25 5.40 9.57
CA ASP A 9 -14.35 6.20 9.09
C ASP A 9 -14.77 5.73 7.69
N GLY A 10 -16.08 5.78 7.41
CA GLY A 10 -16.65 5.39 6.13
C GLY A 10 -17.03 3.92 6.09
N SER A 11 -16.64 3.20 5.03
CA SER A 11 -17.00 1.81 4.79
C SER A 11 -15.79 0.98 4.38
N MET A 12 -15.78 -0.29 4.77
CA MET A 12 -14.77 -1.27 4.33
C MET A 12 -15.02 -1.81 2.91
N ALA A 13 -16.15 -1.53 2.29
CA ALA A 13 -16.55 -2.16 1.04
C ALA A 13 -15.48 -2.01 -0.07
N SER A 14 -15.06 -0.78 -0.36
CA SER A 14 -14.04 -0.53 -1.39
C SER A 14 -12.67 -1.08 -1.02
N TYR A 15 -12.29 -1.01 0.25
CA TYR A 15 -11.04 -1.57 0.73
C TYR A 15 -11.01 -3.10 0.61
N ASN A 16 -12.10 -3.77 0.97
CA ASN A 16 -12.23 -5.20 0.80
C ASN A 16 -12.18 -5.59 -0.68
N THR A 17 -12.78 -4.80 -1.57
CA THR A 17 -12.68 -5.00 -3.01
C THR A 17 -11.22 -4.91 -3.46
N LEU A 18 -10.49 -3.89 -3.03
CA LEU A 18 -9.06 -3.75 -3.34
C LEU A 18 -8.26 -4.98 -2.90
N LEU A 19 -8.43 -5.42 -1.67
CA LEU A 19 -7.70 -6.57 -1.13
C LEU A 19 -8.06 -7.88 -1.84
N GLY A 20 -9.26 -8.00 -2.40
CA GLY A 20 -9.70 -9.16 -3.15
C GLY A 20 -9.16 -9.24 -4.58
N LEU A 21 -8.61 -8.15 -5.11
CA LEU A 21 -8.03 -8.14 -6.46
C LEU A 21 -6.67 -8.85 -6.47
N SER A 22 -6.37 -9.54 -7.56
CA SER A 22 -5.12 -10.28 -7.76
C SER A 22 -4.88 -10.56 -9.24
N GLY A 23 -3.82 -11.32 -9.56
CA GLY A 23 -3.54 -11.72 -10.94
C GLY A 23 -3.11 -10.53 -11.82
N PHE A 24 -2.31 -9.61 -11.32
CA PHE A 24 -1.93 -8.37 -11.99
C PHE A 24 -0.93 -8.57 -13.14
N ALA A 25 -0.53 -9.80 -13.43
CA ALA A 25 0.12 -10.13 -14.71
C ALA A 25 -0.83 -9.95 -15.91
N SER A 26 -2.14 -9.99 -15.68
CA SER A 26 -3.17 -9.64 -16.67
C SER A 26 -3.32 -8.12 -16.75
N ILE A 27 -3.29 -7.55 -17.95
CA ILE A 27 -3.52 -6.12 -18.18
C ILE A 27 -4.91 -5.69 -17.67
N ASP A 28 -5.93 -6.52 -17.88
CA ASP A 28 -7.28 -6.20 -17.42
C ASP A 28 -7.36 -6.12 -15.89
N ASN A 29 -6.74 -7.04 -15.18
CA ASN A 29 -6.71 -7.03 -13.73
C ASN A 29 -5.87 -5.85 -13.19
N TYR A 30 -4.77 -5.53 -13.83
CA TYR A 30 -3.97 -4.35 -13.47
C TYR A 30 -4.76 -3.05 -13.70
N THR A 31 -5.50 -2.95 -14.79
CA THR A 31 -6.37 -1.81 -15.06
C THR A 31 -7.48 -1.70 -14.00
N ALA A 32 -8.05 -2.83 -13.58
CA ALA A 32 -9.08 -2.86 -12.54
C ALA A 32 -8.56 -2.34 -11.20
N VAL A 33 -7.35 -2.73 -10.78
CA VAL A 33 -6.80 -2.28 -9.48
C VAL A 33 -6.54 -0.78 -9.45
N GLN A 34 -6.25 -0.14 -10.58
CA GLN A 34 -6.03 1.32 -10.65
C GLN A 34 -7.26 2.14 -10.24
N ARG A 35 -8.45 1.55 -10.26
CA ARG A 35 -9.67 2.21 -9.79
C ARG A 35 -9.74 2.30 -8.26
N TYR A 36 -9.08 1.38 -7.58
CA TYR A 36 -9.12 1.22 -6.12
C TYR A 36 -7.82 1.62 -5.43
N LEU A 37 -6.71 1.67 -6.15
CA LEU A 37 -5.41 2.07 -5.60
C LEU A 37 -4.78 3.12 -6.51
N ASP A 38 -4.37 4.25 -5.93
CA ASP A 38 -3.57 5.24 -6.64
C ASP A 38 -2.13 4.70 -6.77
N ILE A 39 -1.84 4.04 -7.89
CA ILE A 39 -0.57 3.34 -8.11
C ILE A 39 0.63 4.29 -8.01
N PRO A 40 0.67 5.46 -8.68
CA PRO A 40 1.81 6.36 -8.55
C PRO A 40 2.08 6.79 -7.11
N GLN A 41 1.03 7.10 -6.36
CA GLN A 41 1.17 7.47 -4.95
C GLN A 41 1.64 6.28 -4.09
N PHE A 42 1.16 5.09 -4.38
CA PHE A 42 1.60 3.88 -3.67
C PHE A 42 3.08 3.57 -3.94
N ILE A 43 3.55 3.78 -5.16
CA ILE A 43 4.98 3.65 -5.50
C ILE A 43 5.81 4.63 -4.67
N ASP A 44 5.42 5.90 -4.64
CA ASP A 44 6.11 6.92 -3.84
C ASP A 44 6.13 6.56 -2.35
N TYR A 45 5.00 6.08 -1.83
CA TYR A 45 4.89 5.58 -0.45
C TYR A 45 5.87 4.44 -0.16
N MET A 46 5.95 3.45 -1.05
CA MET A 46 6.86 2.31 -0.89
C MET A 46 8.33 2.74 -0.97
N LEU A 47 8.67 3.58 -1.95
CA LEU A 47 10.04 4.07 -2.13
C LEU A 47 10.50 4.89 -0.92
N LEU A 48 9.64 5.73 -0.38
CA LEU A 48 9.94 6.50 0.83
C LEU A 48 10.30 5.58 1.99
N HIS A 49 9.47 4.56 2.25
CA HIS A 49 9.70 3.62 3.36
C HIS A 49 10.97 2.79 3.18
N PHE A 50 11.29 2.39 1.95
CA PHE A 50 12.53 1.70 1.65
C PHE A 50 13.74 2.60 1.92
N PHE A 51 13.68 3.85 1.47
CA PHE A 51 14.78 4.81 1.62
C PHE A 51 15.07 5.13 3.08
N VAL A 52 14.04 5.35 3.89
CA VAL A 52 14.21 5.75 5.30
C VAL A 52 14.40 4.57 6.26
N GLY A 53 14.30 3.32 5.76
CA GLY A 53 14.49 2.12 6.58
C GLY A 53 13.50 2.02 7.73
N HIS A 54 12.20 2.10 7.44
CA HIS A 54 11.14 2.06 8.46
C HIS A 54 11.07 0.66 9.09
N GLU A 55 11.70 0.48 10.24
CA GLU A 55 11.81 -0.81 10.92
C GLU A 55 10.47 -1.34 11.43
N ASP A 56 9.64 -0.45 11.97
CA ASP A 56 8.37 -0.80 12.62
C ASP A 56 7.19 -0.69 11.66
N TRP A 57 7.35 -1.23 10.48
CA TRP A 57 6.40 -1.19 9.38
C TRP A 57 6.05 -2.60 8.92
N GLY A 58 4.79 -2.94 8.85
CA GLY A 58 4.39 -4.31 8.58
C GLY A 58 3.07 -4.44 7.84
N PHE A 59 2.57 -5.67 7.75
CA PHE A 59 1.34 -6.02 7.03
C PHE A 59 0.15 -5.18 7.50
N ASN A 60 -0.13 -5.18 8.80
CA ASN A 60 -1.16 -4.34 9.42
C ASN A 60 -0.54 -3.49 10.53
N LYS A 61 0.50 -2.73 10.21
CA LYS A 61 1.23 -1.96 11.22
C LYS A 61 1.81 -0.67 10.65
N ASN A 62 1.51 0.43 11.33
CA ASN A 62 2.07 1.76 11.12
C ASN A 62 1.80 2.35 9.73
N TRP A 63 0.57 2.23 9.27
CA TRP A 63 0.09 2.88 8.06
C TRP A 63 -1.40 3.22 8.13
N TYR A 64 -1.79 4.26 7.40
CA TYR A 64 -3.17 4.59 7.10
C TYR A 64 -3.43 4.50 5.61
N THR A 65 -4.67 4.22 5.25
CA THR A 65 -5.13 4.40 3.87
C THR A 65 -6.48 5.09 3.86
N LEU A 66 -6.67 5.93 2.87
CA LEU A 66 -7.92 6.65 2.67
C LEU A 66 -8.26 6.79 1.19
N ARG A 67 -9.53 6.92 0.90
CA ARG A 67 -10.05 7.14 -0.45
C ARG A 67 -11.12 8.22 -0.41
N PRO A 68 -11.16 9.18 -1.36
CA PRO A 68 -12.26 10.13 -1.47
C PRO A 68 -13.61 9.41 -1.55
N LYS A 69 -14.61 9.90 -0.82
CA LYS A 69 -15.93 9.26 -0.76
C LYS A 69 -16.64 9.25 -2.12
N ASP A 70 -16.33 10.20 -2.99
CA ASP A 70 -16.89 10.29 -4.35
C ASP A 70 -16.26 9.29 -5.34
N GLY A 71 -15.21 8.55 -4.93
CA GLY A 71 -14.53 7.61 -5.79
C GLY A 71 -13.68 8.23 -6.88
N SER A 72 -13.36 9.53 -6.79
CA SER A 72 -12.57 10.26 -7.79
C SER A 72 -11.11 9.79 -7.91
N ARG A 73 -10.59 9.13 -6.87
CA ARG A 73 -9.26 8.54 -6.82
C ARG A 73 -9.30 7.17 -6.16
N GLY A 74 -8.27 6.36 -6.39
CA GLY A 74 -8.03 5.16 -5.60
C GLY A 74 -7.50 5.46 -4.21
N PHE A 75 -7.34 4.43 -3.39
CA PHE A 75 -6.78 4.56 -2.05
C PHE A 75 -5.38 5.16 -2.08
N LEU A 76 -5.13 6.08 -1.17
CA LEU A 76 -3.84 6.69 -0.90
C LEU A 76 -3.29 6.09 0.40
N TYR A 77 -2.03 5.70 0.40
CA TYR A 77 -1.35 5.18 1.60
C TYR A 77 -0.53 6.26 2.26
N LEU A 78 -0.62 6.36 3.58
CA LEU A 78 0.06 7.37 4.36
C LEU A 78 0.93 6.71 5.42
N PRO A 79 2.17 7.22 5.65
CA PRO A 79 3.02 6.74 6.73
C PRO A 79 2.42 7.10 8.09
N TRP A 80 2.67 6.25 9.07
CA TRP A 80 2.25 6.47 10.45
C TRP A 80 3.34 5.96 11.39
N ASP A 81 3.52 6.67 12.51
CA ASP A 81 4.44 6.30 13.58
C ASP A 81 5.87 6.03 13.08
N GLY A 82 6.44 7.05 12.43
CA GLY A 82 7.77 6.97 11.82
C GLY A 82 8.93 7.28 12.76
N GLU A 83 8.81 7.07 14.06
CA GLU A 83 9.86 7.39 15.03
C GLU A 83 11.13 6.55 14.88
N THR A 84 11.04 5.38 14.25
CA THR A 84 12.18 4.51 13.98
C THR A 84 12.86 4.75 12.63
N LEU A 85 12.44 5.79 11.89
CA LEU A 85 13.01 6.12 10.58
C LEU A 85 14.47 6.56 10.71
N LEU A 86 15.29 6.15 9.72
CA LEU A 86 16.71 6.50 9.63
C LEU A 86 17.53 6.08 10.86
N GLY A 87 17.03 5.12 11.63
CA GLY A 87 17.70 4.67 12.85
C GLY A 87 18.91 3.78 12.59
N ASP A 88 18.82 2.88 11.63
CA ASP A 88 19.88 1.94 11.26
C ASP A 88 20.08 1.93 9.75
N PRO A 89 21.25 2.39 9.25
CA PRO A 89 21.51 2.42 7.81
C PRO A 89 21.65 1.01 7.19
N GLY A 90 21.79 -0.03 8.01
CA GLY A 90 21.85 -1.42 7.56
C GLY A 90 20.50 -2.09 7.35
N ILE A 91 19.40 -1.43 7.68
CA ILE A 91 18.05 -2.00 7.53
C ILE A 91 17.70 -2.14 6.04
N ASP A 92 17.37 -3.36 5.66
CA ASP A 92 16.89 -3.70 4.32
C ASP A 92 15.39 -3.99 4.36
N ARG A 93 14.58 -3.02 3.90
CA ARG A 93 13.12 -3.21 3.79
C ARG A 93 12.69 -3.69 2.41
N VAL A 94 13.57 -3.62 1.43
CA VAL A 94 13.28 -4.09 0.06
C VAL A 94 13.13 -5.61 0.02
N SER A 95 13.93 -6.33 0.79
CA SER A 95 13.88 -7.80 0.88
C SER A 95 12.73 -8.33 1.74
N ASN A 96 11.95 -7.45 2.39
CA ASN A 96 10.78 -7.83 3.19
C ASN A 96 9.56 -7.02 2.75
N PRO A 97 8.94 -7.38 1.61
CA PRO A 97 7.88 -6.58 0.99
C PRO A 97 6.48 -6.86 1.54
N ASP A 98 6.31 -7.69 2.56
CA ASP A 98 5.00 -8.04 3.10
C ASP A 98 4.48 -6.94 4.03
N VAL A 99 4.11 -5.83 3.43
CA VAL A 99 3.64 -4.62 4.10
C VAL A 99 2.35 -4.11 3.42
N ALA A 100 1.69 -3.16 4.06
CA ALA A 100 0.48 -2.53 3.52
C ALA A 100 -0.53 -3.58 3.02
N SER A 101 -0.89 -4.51 3.90
CA SER A 101 -1.83 -5.61 3.62
C SER A 101 -1.40 -6.51 2.44
N GLY A 102 -0.11 -6.62 2.19
CA GLY A 102 0.45 -7.47 1.13
C GLY A 102 0.25 -6.95 -0.29
N LEU A 103 -0.20 -5.72 -0.48
CA LEU A 103 -0.44 -5.14 -1.81
C LEU A 103 0.83 -5.04 -2.64
N HIS A 104 1.95 -4.65 -2.03
CA HIS A 104 3.22 -4.56 -2.74
C HIS A 104 3.62 -5.91 -3.34
N THR A 105 3.52 -6.98 -2.57
CA THR A 105 3.83 -8.35 -3.04
C THR A 105 2.95 -8.74 -4.24
N LYS A 106 1.66 -8.44 -4.21
CA LYS A 106 0.76 -8.69 -5.33
C LYS A 106 1.14 -7.89 -6.59
N LEU A 107 1.51 -6.63 -6.41
CA LEU A 107 1.83 -5.75 -7.53
C LEU A 107 3.19 -6.06 -8.16
N LEU A 108 4.12 -6.70 -7.46
CA LEU A 108 5.38 -7.15 -8.04
C LEU A 108 5.17 -8.14 -9.19
N ALA A 109 4.05 -8.84 -9.23
CA ALA A 109 3.69 -9.77 -10.32
C ALA A 109 2.94 -9.09 -11.47
N SER A 110 2.88 -7.75 -11.52
CA SER A 110 2.13 -7.03 -12.55
C SER A 110 2.75 -7.17 -13.94
N ALA A 111 1.90 -7.02 -14.97
CA ALA A 111 2.33 -7.00 -16.36
C ALA A 111 3.05 -5.69 -16.75
N VAL A 112 2.94 -4.67 -15.91
CA VAL A 112 3.53 -3.34 -16.14
C VAL A 112 4.73 -3.18 -15.21
N PRO A 113 5.90 -2.72 -15.69
CA PRO A 113 7.07 -2.49 -14.84
C PRO A 113 6.78 -1.42 -13.77
N TRP A 114 7.37 -1.64 -12.64
CA TRP A 114 7.34 -0.67 -11.53
C TRP A 114 8.42 0.38 -11.65
#